data_e7fe19583da8fe59670512393554dec3
#
_entry.id   e7fe19583da8fe59670512393554dec3
#
_cell.length_a   1.000
_cell.length_b   1.000
_cell.length_c   1.000
_cell.angle_alpha   90.00
_cell.angle_beta   90.00
_cell.angle_gamma   90.00
#
_symmetry.space_group_name_H-M   'P 1'
#
loop_
_entity.id
_entity.type
_entity.pdbx_description
1 polymer ?
#
loop_
_entity_poly.entity_id
_entity_poly.type
_entity_poly.pdbx_seq_one_letter_code
_entity_poly.pdbx_strand_id
1 'polypeptide(L)' 'MNIALIIAAGSGHRMNQDIPKQFINVYDKPVLIYTLESFEKHPKIDAIEVVCLDGWHDILWAYAKQFNITKLKW' A
#
# COMPACT_ATOMS: atom_id res chain seq x y z
N MET A 1 7.63 -9.33 -17.87
CA MET A 1 7.19 -9.12 -16.48
C MET A 1 6.50 -7.78 -16.34
N ASN A 2 5.34 -7.78 -15.72
CA ASN A 2 4.58 -6.54 -15.47
C ASN A 2 4.66 -6.19 -14.00
N ILE A 3 5.16 -5.00 -13.70
CA ILE A 3 5.32 -4.51 -12.33
C ILE A 3 4.41 -3.29 -12.14
N ALA A 4 3.57 -3.33 -11.12
CA ALA A 4 2.77 -2.18 -10.75
C ALA A 4 3.58 -1.31 -9.79
N LEU A 5 3.81 -0.06 -10.16
CA LEU A 5 4.50 0.91 -9.31
C LEU A 5 3.46 1.84 -8.71
N ILE A 6 3.39 1.87 -7.39
CA ILE A 6 2.42 2.67 -6.67
C ILE A 6 3.16 3.72 -5.85
N ILE A 7 2.80 4.98 -6.05
CA ILE A 7 3.38 6.09 -5.28
C ILE A 7 2.42 6.41 -4.14
N ALA A 8 2.83 6.07 -2.95
CA ALA A 8 2.01 6.23 -1.75
C ALA A 8 2.65 7.22 -0.76
N ALA A 9 3.38 8.19 -1.27
CA ALA A 9 4.10 9.16 -0.45
C ALA A 9 3.29 10.42 -0.14
N GLY A 10 2.02 10.45 -0.50
CA GLY A 10 1.16 11.60 -0.22
C GLY A 10 0.96 11.79 1.27
N SER A 11 1.00 13.03 1.72
CA SER A 11 0.88 13.34 3.14
C SER A 11 -0.55 13.71 3.50
N GLY A 12 -0.92 13.43 4.76
CA GLY A 12 -2.21 13.82 5.32
C GLY A 12 -2.18 15.15 6.07
N HIS A 13 -1.22 16.03 5.76
CA HIS A 13 -1.01 17.26 6.49
C HIS A 13 -2.24 18.16 6.55
N ARG A 14 -3.05 18.14 5.51
CA ARG A 14 -4.24 18.99 5.46
C ARG A 14 -5.27 18.65 6.53
N MET A 15 -5.17 17.46 7.09
CA MET A 15 -6.12 16.97 8.08
C MET A 15 -5.53 16.94 9.48
N ASN A 16 -4.39 17.59 9.67
CA ASN A 16 -3.66 17.58 10.94
C ASN A 16 -3.43 16.18 11.46
N GLN A 17 -3.22 15.23 10.55
CA GLN A 17 -2.96 13.85 10.90
C GLN A 17 -1.51 13.51 10.60
N ASP A 18 -0.91 12.77 11.52
CA ASP A 18 0.46 12.28 11.33
C ASP A 18 0.49 11.02 10.47
N ILE A 19 -0.67 10.47 10.14
CA ILE A 19 -0.78 9.25 9.35
C ILE A 19 -0.82 9.61 7.86
N PRO A 20 0.07 9.03 7.03
CA PRO A 20 0.00 9.24 5.60
C PRO A 20 -1.38 8.84 5.06
N LYS A 21 -1.85 9.60 4.09
CA LYS A 21 -3.18 9.44 3.53
C LYS A 21 -3.51 8.00 3.15
N GLN A 22 -2.53 7.28 2.59
CA GLN A 22 -2.74 5.91 2.11
C GLN A 22 -2.87 4.88 3.23
N PHE A 23 -2.51 5.25 4.46
CA PHE A 23 -2.59 4.35 5.61
C PHE A 23 -3.80 4.63 6.49
N ILE A 24 -4.68 5.54 6.09
CA ILE A 24 -5.93 5.80 6.80
C ILE A 24 -6.88 4.64 6.51
N ASN A 25 -7.51 4.13 7.57
CA ASN A 25 -8.40 2.99 7.43
C ASN A 25 -9.77 3.39 6.91
N VAL A 26 -10.30 2.55 6.01
CA VAL A 26 -11.69 2.58 5.56
C VAL A 26 -12.23 1.17 5.78
N TYR A 27 -13.19 1.04 6.68
CA TYR A 27 -13.73 -0.28 7.06
C TYR A 27 -12.63 -1.23 7.54
N ASP A 28 -11.81 -0.75 8.49
CA ASP A 28 -10.74 -1.54 9.12
C ASP A 28 -9.61 -1.97 8.17
N LYS A 29 -9.52 -1.33 7.02
CA LYS A 29 -8.48 -1.66 6.04
C LYS A 29 -7.89 -0.36 5.50
N PRO A 30 -6.56 -0.20 5.50
CA PRO A 30 -5.95 0.99 4.92
C PRO A 30 -6.32 1.17 3.44
N VAL A 31 -6.49 2.43 3.04
CA VAL A 31 -6.82 2.76 1.64
C VAL A 31 -5.86 2.07 0.67
N LEU A 32 -4.56 2.10 0.98
CA LEU A 32 -3.54 1.50 0.12
C LEU A 32 -3.80 0.01 -0.14
N ILE A 33 -4.30 -0.70 0.88
CA ILE A 33 -4.52 -2.15 0.73
C ILE A 33 -5.60 -2.44 -0.31
N TYR A 34 -6.63 -1.61 -0.41
CA TYR A 34 -7.64 -1.79 -1.48
C TYR A 34 -6.99 -1.73 -2.85
N THR A 35 -6.06 -0.79 -3.05
CA THR A 35 -5.32 -0.68 -4.30
C THR A 35 -4.44 -1.90 -4.52
N LEU A 36 -3.71 -2.33 -3.50
CA LEU A 36 -2.84 -3.50 -3.61
C LEU A 36 -3.62 -4.76 -3.92
N GLU A 37 -4.79 -4.93 -3.32
CA GLU A 37 -5.63 -6.09 -3.59
C GLU A 37 -6.06 -6.16 -5.05
N SER A 38 -6.35 -5.01 -5.65
CA SER A 38 -6.72 -4.98 -7.07
C SER A 38 -5.59 -5.51 -7.95
N PHE A 39 -4.36 -5.11 -7.67
CA PHE A 39 -3.21 -5.58 -8.43
C PHE A 39 -2.84 -7.02 -8.08
N GLU A 40 -3.02 -7.40 -6.82
CA GLU A 40 -2.76 -8.77 -6.38
C GLU A 40 -3.61 -9.78 -7.16
N LYS A 41 -4.86 -9.43 -7.43
CA LYS A 41 -5.79 -10.29 -8.14
C LYS A 41 -5.63 -10.24 -9.65
N HIS A 42 -4.87 -9.28 -10.15
CA HIS A 42 -4.74 -9.10 -11.59
C HIS A 42 -3.77 -10.13 -12.17
N PRO A 43 -4.23 -10.99 -13.10
CA PRO A 43 -3.39 -12.10 -13.59
C PRO A 43 -2.17 -11.68 -14.38
N LYS A 44 -2.16 -10.45 -14.91
CA LYS A 44 -1.04 -9.95 -15.70
C LYS A 44 -0.03 -9.17 -14.89
N ILE A 45 -0.29 -8.91 -13.62
CA ILE A 45 0.66 -8.23 -12.74
C ILE A 45 1.48 -9.27 -11.99
N ASP A 46 2.79 -9.20 -12.16
CA ASP A 46 3.71 -10.17 -11.57
C ASP A 46 4.28 -9.72 -10.24
N ALA A 47 4.44 -8.42 -10.06
CA ALA A 47 5.00 -7.86 -8.85
C ALA A 47 4.45 -6.47 -8.60
N ILE A 48 4.53 -6.02 -7.34
CA ILE A 48 4.08 -4.69 -6.93
C ILE A 48 5.23 -4.02 -6.20
N GLU A 49 5.54 -2.78 -6.57
CA GLU A 49 6.46 -1.93 -5.84
C GLU A 49 5.70 -0.72 -5.31
N VAL A 50 5.93 -0.38 -4.05
CA VAL A 50 5.30 0.77 -3.42
C VAL A 50 6.37 1.73 -2.92
N VAL A 51 6.25 2.98 -3.29
CA VAL A 51 7.06 4.06 -2.75
C VAL A 51 6.25 4.74 -1.66
N CYS A 52 6.71 4.67 -0.43
CA CYS A 52 6.01 5.29 0.69
C CYS A 52 6.98 6.13 1.54
N LEU A 53 6.42 6.89 2.47
CA LEU A 53 7.22 7.73 3.35
C LEU A 53 8.11 6.89 4.26
N ASP A 54 9.27 7.46 4.62
CA ASP A 54 10.18 6.81 5.56
C ASP A 54 9.45 6.50 6.87
N GLY A 55 9.78 5.34 7.42
CA GLY A 55 9.15 4.90 8.67
C GLY A 55 7.85 4.14 8.48
N TRP A 56 7.33 4.08 7.27
CA TRP A 56 6.08 3.37 7.01
C TRP A 56 6.26 2.04 6.28
N HIS A 57 7.48 1.69 5.91
CA HIS A 57 7.74 0.42 5.21
C HIS A 57 7.39 -0.80 6.04
N ASP A 58 7.75 -0.80 7.32
CA ASP A 58 7.45 -1.94 8.18
C ASP A 58 5.95 -2.11 8.39
N ILE A 59 5.26 -0.98 8.50
CA ILE A 59 3.81 -0.98 8.64
C ILE A 59 3.16 -1.51 7.37
N LEU A 60 3.67 -1.07 6.21
CA LEU A 60 3.18 -1.56 4.92
C LEU A 60 3.34 -3.08 4.81
N TRP A 61 4.51 -3.61 5.16
CA TRP A 61 4.75 -5.05 5.10
C TRP A 61 3.86 -5.83 6.06
N ALA A 62 3.61 -5.27 7.27
CA ALA A 62 2.72 -5.89 8.23
C ALA A 62 1.30 -6.01 7.68
N TYR A 63 0.80 -4.94 7.06
CA TYR A 63 -0.51 -4.96 6.43
C TYR A 63 -0.56 -5.90 5.23
N ALA A 64 0.49 -5.89 4.41
CA ALA A 64 0.55 -6.78 3.25
C ALA A 64 0.45 -8.24 3.68
N LYS A 65 1.15 -8.59 4.74
CA LYS A 65 1.08 -9.94 5.29
C LYS A 65 -0.32 -10.26 5.83
N GLN A 66 -0.92 -9.31 6.55
CA GLN A 66 -2.24 -9.48 7.14
C GLN A 66 -3.31 -9.72 6.07
N PHE A 67 -3.22 -9.02 4.96
CA PHE A 67 -4.22 -9.08 3.89
C PHE A 67 -3.77 -9.94 2.70
N ASN A 68 -2.73 -10.75 2.88
CA ASN A 68 -2.27 -11.74 1.89
C ASN A 68 -1.87 -11.10 0.55
N ILE A 69 -1.16 -9.98 0.61
CA ILE A 69 -0.60 -9.35 -0.59
C ILE A 69 0.74 -10.03 -0.87
N THR A 70 0.75 -10.96 -1.81
CA THR A 70 1.93 -11.79 -2.06
C THR A 70 2.86 -11.21 -3.12
N LYS A 71 2.37 -10.31 -3.96
CA LYS A 71 3.14 -9.74 -5.07
C LYS A 71 3.99 -8.54 -4.67
N LEU A 72 3.81 -8.03 -3.45
CA LEU A 72 4.59 -6.89 -2.97
C LEU A 72 6.05 -7.28 -2.80
N LYS A 73 6.95 -6.52 -3.44
CA LYS A 73 8.39 -6.78 -3.39
C LYS A 73 9.16 -5.67 -2.66
N TRP A 74 8.60 -4.48 -2.58
CA TRP A 74 9.23 -3.32 -1.93
C TRP A 74 8.22 -2.42 -1.25
#